data_afa7bf6b6a7ed01af8a392dcdbe8bfa6
#
_entry.id   afa7bf6b6a7ed01af8a392dcdbe8bfa6
#
_cell.length_a   1.000
_cell.length_b   1.000
_cell.length_c   1.000
_cell.angle_alpha   90.00
_cell.angle_beta   90.00
_cell.angle_gamma   90.00
#
_symmetry.space_group_name_H-M   'P 1'
#
loop_
_entity.id
_entity.type
_entity.pdbx_description
1 polymer ?
#
loop_
_entity_poly.entity_id
_entity_poly.type
_entity_poly.pdbx_seq_one_letter_code
_entity_poly.pdbx_strand_id
1 'polypeptide(L)'
;MSRREPRRAGVRTKMARAETRLRQSWARKRMRRTSAPRVLVADVVIPAHDRGAGHLRLTWILRLLRSLGCHVTLFPTQQRVRRDPYTKQLERLGIEVDLSAPSFTAFAATRGGVYDLVLLSGADAAASVIDDARRAFPDASVLYDSIDLHFLRQARRAEVVGGESERDYWHAKEPECIRRSDITLTVTEREAEIVRSLVPTAHTVVLPVAYEPDPAPRLPYEATRDLLFVGGFLHDPNVDAVQYFAREVLPLVTDEVDARLWVIGQRPPEEIRALASDRVVVTGHVPDIDHHLRRARVFVSPVRYGAGMKGKNVQAMAHGLPLVTTTIGAEGMDLVDGEHALIRDRAEAFAAAVVALYRDVALWERLSSSSREVVRARWTPAAMRARLDDLLTTTVRDRAEPRP
;
A
#
# COMPACT_ATOMS: atom_id res chain seq x y z
N MET A 1 -64.99 11.61 -21.05
CA MET A 1 -64.45 12.48 -20.02
C MET A 1 -63.51 11.67 -19.19
N SER A 2 -62.25 11.88 -18.97
CA SER A 2 -61.34 12.99 -19.14
C SER A 2 -59.95 12.40 -19.31
N ARG A 3 -59.26 12.68 -20.43
CA ARG A 3 -57.81 12.36 -20.65
C ARG A 3 -56.99 13.62 -20.39
N ARG A 4 -56.40 13.78 -19.20
CA ARG A 4 -55.36 14.83 -18.94
C ARG A 4 -54.51 14.50 -17.74
N GLU A 5 -53.55 13.54 -17.84
CA GLU A 5 -52.50 13.42 -16.80
C GLU A 5 -51.09 12.98 -17.23
N PRO A 6 -50.65 12.90 -18.49
CA PRO A 6 -49.20 12.61 -18.72
C PRO A 6 -48.30 13.86 -18.83
N ARG A 7 -48.83 15.09 -18.88
CA ARG A 7 -47.96 16.29 -19.05
C ARG A 7 -47.27 16.81 -17.78
N ARG A 8 -47.84 16.54 -16.59
CA ARG A 8 -47.28 17.05 -15.32
C ARG A 8 -46.04 16.26 -14.82
N ALA A 9 -45.91 14.98 -15.10
CA ALA A 9 -44.78 14.16 -14.72
C ALA A 9 -43.48 14.54 -15.47
N GLY A 10 -43.61 14.81 -16.80
CA GLY A 10 -42.45 15.19 -17.63
C GLY A 10 -41.87 16.58 -17.30
N VAL A 11 -42.71 17.51 -16.84
CA VAL A 11 -42.28 18.87 -16.42
C VAL A 11 -41.55 18.81 -15.09
N ARG A 12 -42.02 18.02 -14.10
CA ARG A 12 -41.34 17.83 -12.81
C ARG A 12 -39.95 17.19 -12.99
N THR A 13 -39.84 16.21 -13.86
CA THR A 13 -38.53 15.56 -14.15
C THR A 13 -37.55 16.51 -14.87
N LYS A 14 -38.03 17.36 -15.77
CA LYS A 14 -37.22 18.38 -16.44
C LYS A 14 -36.79 19.50 -15.47
N MET A 15 -37.65 19.94 -14.57
CA MET A 15 -37.30 20.94 -13.54
C MET A 15 -36.30 20.39 -12.53
N ALA A 16 -36.45 19.15 -12.05
CA ALA A 16 -35.48 18.51 -11.15
C ALA A 16 -34.11 18.36 -11.81
N ARG A 17 -34.08 18.00 -13.10
CA ARG A 17 -32.81 17.95 -13.86
C ARG A 17 -32.19 19.33 -14.07
N ALA A 18 -32.97 20.37 -14.27
CA ALA A 18 -32.53 21.74 -14.41
C ALA A 18 -31.99 22.31 -13.07
N GLU A 19 -32.67 22.05 -11.95
CA GLU A 19 -32.23 22.41 -10.62
C GLU A 19 -30.91 21.69 -10.24
N THR A 20 -30.79 20.39 -10.57
CA THR A 20 -29.57 19.64 -10.36
C THR A 20 -28.41 20.23 -11.17
N ARG A 21 -28.65 20.58 -12.45
CA ARG A 21 -27.65 21.25 -13.31
C ARG A 21 -27.26 22.65 -12.80
N LEU A 22 -28.21 23.42 -12.29
CA LEU A 22 -27.97 24.73 -11.69
C LEU A 22 -27.18 24.60 -10.39
N ARG A 23 -27.53 23.68 -9.51
CA ARG A 23 -26.76 23.39 -8.28
C ARG A 23 -25.34 22.92 -8.60
N GLN A 24 -25.16 22.07 -9.60
CA GLN A 24 -23.85 21.65 -10.10
C GLN A 24 -23.05 22.83 -10.70
N SER A 25 -23.69 23.70 -11.46
CA SER A 25 -23.07 24.91 -12.03
C SER A 25 -22.66 25.90 -10.94
N TRP A 26 -23.49 26.10 -9.90
CA TRP A 26 -23.17 26.94 -8.76
C TRP A 26 -22.08 26.32 -7.87
N ALA A 27 -22.09 25.01 -7.66
CA ALA A 27 -21.00 24.30 -7.01
C ALA A 27 -19.70 24.49 -7.80
N ARG A 28 -19.71 24.29 -9.13
CA ARG A 28 -18.55 24.54 -10.00
C ARG A 28 -18.02 25.99 -9.91
N LYS A 29 -18.90 27.01 -9.91
CA LYS A 29 -18.50 28.42 -9.79
C LYS A 29 -17.92 28.77 -8.40
N ARG A 30 -18.51 28.26 -7.33
CA ARG A 30 -18.04 28.49 -5.96
C ARG A 30 -16.72 27.79 -5.69
N MET A 31 -16.46 26.66 -6.34
CA MET A 31 -15.31 25.81 -6.14
C MET A 31 -14.11 26.19 -7.01
N ARG A 32 -14.32 26.85 -8.18
CA ARG A 32 -13.24 27.46 -8.97
C ARG A 32 -12.55 28.67 -8.29
N ARG A 33 -13.00 29.09 -7.12
CA ARG A 33 -12.44 30.22 -6.36
C ARG A 33 -11.27 29.86 -5.43
N THR A 34 -10.92 28.59 -5.31
CA THR A 34 -9.71 28.17 -4.58
C THR A 34 -8.69 27.63 -5.57
N SER A 35 -7.49 28.20 -5.58
CA SER A 35 -6.36 27.74 -6.41
C SER A 35 -5.80 26.37 -6.00
N ALA A 36 -6.34 25.77 -4.93
CA ALA A 36 -5.88 24.53 -4.36
C ALA A 36 -6.46 23.31 -5.11
N PRO A 37 -5.63 22.34 -5.55
CA PRO A 37 -6.08 21.13 -6.22
C PRO A 37 -7.04 20.30 -5.35
N ARG A 38 -8.04 19.70 -5.99
CA ARG A 38 -9.03 18.83 -5.35
C ARG A 38 -8.79 17.39 -5.74
N VAL A 39 -8.48 16.58 -4.76
CA VAL A 39 -8.12 15.19 -4.94
C VAL A 39 -9.17 14.29 -4.29
N LEU A 40 -9.76 13.41 -5.10
CA LEU A 40 -10.55 12.29 -4.61
C LEU A 40 -9.64 11.08 -4.50
N VAL A 41 -9.65 10.42 -3.35
CA VAL A 41 -8.99 9.14 -3.15
C VAL A 41 -10.05 8.09 -2.86
N ALA A 42 -10.11 7.04 -3.66
CA ALA A 42 -11.00 5.90 -3.44
C ALA A 42 -10.18 4.66 -3.08
N ASP A 43 -10.51 4.02 -1.96
CA ASP A 43 -9.91 2.77 -1.48
C ASP A 43 -11.03 1.85 -0.98
N VAL A 44 -10.75 0.56 -0.82
CA VAL A 44 -11.77 -0.39 -0.31
C VAL A 44 -12.20 -0.08 1.12
N VAL A 45 -11.31 0.50 1.94
CA VAL A 45 -11.54 0.77 3.36
C VAL A 45 -10.89 2.09 3.81
N ILE A 46 -11.22 2.56 5.01
CA ILE A 46 -10.45 3.62 5.67
C ILE A 46 -9.09 3.04 6.11
N PRO A 47 -7.95 3.64 5.72
CA PRO A 47 -6.64 3.08 6.03
C PRO A 47 -6.33 3.13 7.53
N ALA A 48 -5.78 2.04 8.06
CA ALA A 48 -5.30 1.89 9.42
C ALA A 48 -3.78 1.71 9.38
N HIS A 49 -3.05 2.79 9.58
CA HIS A 49 -1.60 2.90 9.33
C HIS A 49 -0.73 1.88 10.07
N ASP A 50 -1.21 1.34 11.18
CA ASP A 50 -0.55 0.32 12.02
C ASP A 50 -0.94 -1.12 11.66
N ARG A 51 -1.75 -1.33 10.61
CA ARG A 51 -2.31 -2.64 10.25
C ARG A 51 -1.71 -3.25 8.98
N GLY A 52 -0.82 -2.56 8.32
CA GLY A 52 -0.13 -3.05 7.12
C GLY A 52 0.50 -1.95 6.29
N ALA A 53 1.48 -2.32 5.48
CA ALA A 53 2.27 -1.38 4.68
C ALA A 53 1.44 -0.59 3.66
N GLY A 54 0.45 -1.22 3.01
CA GLY A 54 -0.47 -0.53 2.10
C GLY A 54 -1.29 0.54 2.80
N HIS A 55 -1.83 0.23 3.98
CA HIS A 55 -2.57 1.21 4.80
C HIS A 55 -1.68 2.37 5.28
N LEU A 56 -0.43 2.08 5.68
CA LEU A 56 0.53 3.11 6.06
C LEU A 56 0.87 4.00 4.87
N ARG A 57 1.15 3.40 3.70
CA ARG A 57 1.46 4.11 2.46
C ARG A 57 0.30 5.05 2.05
N LEU A 58 -0.93 4.56 2.03
CA LEU A 58 -2.10 5.38 1.73
C LEU A 58 -2.28 6.51 2.76
N THR A 59 -2.05 6.24 4.05
CA THR A 59 -2.08 7.28 5.09
C THR A 59 -1.04 8.37 4.83
N TRP A 60 0.18 8.01 4.40
CA TRP A 60 1.19 8.99 4.00
C TRP A 60 0.75 9.78 2.77
N ILE A 61 0.24 9.15 1.72
CA ILE A 61 -0.28 9.83 0.53
C ILE A 61 -1.32 10.87 0.92
N LEU A 62 -2.33 10.50 1.72
CA LEU A 62 -3.38 11.40 2.19
C LEU A 62 -2.82 12.61 2.97
N ARG A 63 -1.90 12.36 3.92
CA ARG A 63 -1.24 13.42 4.72
C ARG A 63 -0.42 14.36 3.84
N LEU A 64 0.36 13.81 2.93
CA LEU A 64 1.25 14.56 2.07
C LEU A 64 0.48 15.39 1.05
N LEU A 65 -0.59 14.88 0.45
CA LEU A 65 -1.49 15.67 -0.40
C LEU A 65 -2.09 16.86 0.37
N ARG A 66 -2.49 16.67 1.63
CA ARG A 66 -2.93 17.79 2.48
C ARG A 66 -1.81 18.79 2.73
N SER A 67 -0.60 18.33 3.04
CA SER A 67 0.56 19.21 3.28
C SER A 67 1.01 19.99 2.02
N LEU A 68 0.68 19.47 0.85
CA LEU A 68 0.88 20.12 -0.46
C LEU A 68 -0.24 21.10 -0.84
N GLY A 69 -1.19 21.33 0.07
CA GLY A 69 -2.28 22.28 -0.08
C GLY A 69 -3.52 21.74 -0.80
N CYS A 70 -3.58 20.45 -1.12
CA CYS A 70 -4.76 19.86 -1.77
C CYS A 70 -5.98 19.80 -0.84
N HIS A 71 -7.18 19.95 -1.40
CA HIS A 71 -8.41 19.51 -0.77
C HIS A 71 -8.59 18.02 -1.03
N VAL A 72 -8.55 17.21 0.02
CA VAL A 72 -8.59 15.73 -0.10
C VAL A 72 -9.90 15.18 0.43
N THR A 73 -10.58 14.39 -0.40
CA THR A 73 -11.74 13.57 -0.01
C THR A 73 -11.37 12.11 -0.11
N LEU A 74 -11.56 11.34 0.96
CA LEU A 74 -11.45 9.88 0.97
C LEU A 74 -12.83 9.25 0.84
N PHE A 75 -13.00 8.36 -0.13
CA PHE A 75 -14.21 7.58 -0.34
C PHE A 75 -13.90 6.08 -0.21
N PRO A 76 -14.31 5.41 0.87
CA PRO A 76 -14.23 3.96 0.98
C PRO A 76 -15.25 3.30 0.05
N THR A 77 -14.81 2.39 -0.84
CA THR A 77 -15.68 1.77 -1.84
C THR A 77 -16.49 0.59 -1.30
N GLN A 78 -15.98 -0.11 -0.28
CA GLN A 78 -16.61 -1.33 0.27
C GLN A 78 -16.97 -1.18 1.75
N GLN A 79 -15.99 -1.18 2.65
CA GLN A 79 -16.22 -1.10 4.11
C GLN A 79 -16.47 0.34 4.53
N ARG A 80 -17.69 0.81 4.29
CA ARG A 80 -18.13 2.21 4.48
C ARG A 80 -18.61 2.48 5.90
N VAL A 81 -17.81 2.09 6.87
CA VAL A 81 -18.08 2.30 8.29
C VAL A 81 -16.96 3.11 8.92
N ARG A 82 -17.35 3.93 9.90
CA ARG A 82 -16.38 4.70 10.68
C ARG A 82 -15.41 3.76 11.39
N ARG A 83 -14.12 4.05 11.29
CA ARG A 83 -13.05 3.21 11.84
C ARG A 83 -12.15 4.06 12.75
N ASP A 84 -12.64 4.37 13.94
CA ASP A 84 -11.85 5.12 14.91
C ASP A 84 -10.74 4.26 15.53
N PRO A 85 -9.55 4.81 15.86
CA PRO A 85 -9.20 6.25 15.82
C PRO A 85 -8.80 6.80 14.44
N TYR A 86 -8.67 5.98 13.41
CA TYR A 86 -8.10 6.34 12.10
C TYR A 86 -8.96 7.40 11.39
N THR A 87 -10.29 7.25 11.38
CA THR A 87 -11.20 8.24 10.78
C THR A 87 -10.99 9.60 11.43
N LYS A 88 -10.98 9.67 12.77
CA LYS A 88 -10.75 10.92 13.50
C LYS A 88 -9.39 11.55 13.20
N GLN A 89 -8.36 10.74 13.00
CA GLN A 89 -7.03 11.23 12.65
C GLN A 89 -7.03 11.90 11.27
N LEU A 90 -7.67 11.29 10.28
CA LEU A 90 -7.80 11.86 8.94
C LEU A 90 -8.63 13.16 8.96
N GLU A 91 -9.76 13.17 9.66
CA GLU A 91 -10.61 14.37 9.82
C GLU A 91 -9.86 15.53 10.48
N ARG A 92 -9.03 15.27 11.51
CA ARG A 92 -8.19 16.29 12.16
C ARG A 92 -7.14 16.90 11.23
N LEU A 93 -6.70 16.15 10.22
CA LEU A 93 -5.83 16.64 9.14
C LEU A 93 -6.58 17.45 8.09
N GLY A 94 -7.90 17.62 8.22
CA GLY A 94 -8.75 18.28 7.25
C GLY A 94 -9.04 17.45 6.00
N ILE A 95 -8.96 16.12 6.11
CA ILE A 95 -9.37 15.19 5.05
C ILE A 95 -10.86 14.90 5.23
N GLU A 96 -11.65 15.14 4.19
CA GLU A 96 -13.07 14.76 4.17
C GLU A 96 -13.18 13.25 3.99
N VAL A 97 -13.88 12.54 4.90
CA VAL A 97 -14.18 11.11 4.75
C VAL A 97 -15.65 10.95 4.47
N ASP A 98 -16.02 10.61 3.23
CA ASP A 98 -17.44 10.47 2.87
C ASP A 98 -17.95 9.04 3.16
N LEU A 99 -18.75 8.94 4.19
CA LEU A 99 -19.49 7.72 4.58
C LEU A 99 -21.00 7.84 4.32
N SER A 100 -21.47 9.00 3.87
CA SER A 100 -22.89 9.33 3.78
C SER A 100 -23.56 8.85 2.49
N ALA A 101 -22.84 8.92 1.37
CA ALA A 101 -23.39 8.51 0.09
C ALA A 101 -23.56 6.97 0.03
N PRO A 102 -24.67 6.41 -0.45
CA PRO A 102 -24.93 4.97 -0.42
C PRO A 102 -24.04 4.16 -1.38
N SER A 103 -23.51 4.79 -2.43
CA SER A 103 -22.61 4.18 -3.40
C SER A 103 -21.66 5.22 -4.01
N PHE A 104 -20.61 4.76 -4.71
CA PHE A 104 -19.74 5.67 -5.46
C PHE A 104 -20.51 6.43 -6.55
N THR A 105 -21.43 5.79 -7.26
CA THR A 105 -22.28 6.42 -8.27
C THR A 105 -23.13 7.56 -7.66
N ALA A 106 -23.72 7.33 -6.47
CA ALA A 106 -24.51 8.36 -5.77
C ALA A 106 -23.63 9.52 -5.28
N PHE A 107 -22.44 9.22 -4.75
CA PHE A 107 -21.42 10.21 -4.40
C PHE A 107 -21.03 11.04 -5.62
N ALA A 108 -20.65 10.38 -6.70
CA ALA A 108 -20.22 11.01 -7.94
C ALA A 108 -21.31 11.90 -8.56
N ALA A 109 -22.57 11.50 -8.47
CA ALA A 109 -23.72 12.30 -8.97
C ALA A 109 -23.84 13.65 -8.24
N THR A 110 -23.48 13.73 -6.95
CA THR A 110 -23.49 14.98 -6.16
C THR A 110 -22.24 15.83 -6.33
N ARG A 111 -21.13 15.22 -6.74
CA ARG A 111 -19.80 15.82 -6.83
C ARG A 111 -19.28 15.99 -8.26
N GLY A 112 -20.11 15.79 -9.28
CA GLY A 112 -19.70 15.79 -10.70
C GLY A 112 -18.87 17.01 -11.11
N GLY A 113 -17.70 16.76 -11.72
CA GLY A 113 -16.81 17.79 -12.25
C GLY A 113 -16.09 18.66 -11.21
N VAL A 114 -15.96 18.17 -9.96
CA VAL A 114 -15.38 18.94 -8.84
C VAL A 114 -13.90 18.64 -8.64
N TYR A 115 -13.47 17.43 -8.96
CA TYR A 115 -12.12 16.98 -8.70
C TYR A 115 -11.20 17.22 -9.90
N ASP A 116 -9.95 17.59 -9.61
CA ASP A 116 -8.87 17.75 -10.57
C ASP A 116 -8.11 16.42 -10.76
N LEU A 117 -8.09 15.60 -9.70
CA LEU A 117 -7.42 14.32 -9.67
C LEU A 117 -8.25 13.29 -8.92
N VAL A 118 -8.32 12.07 -9.45
CA VAL A 118 -8.94 10.89 -8.83
C VAL A 118 -7.88 9.81 -8.69
N LEU A 119 -7.54 9.44 -7.47
CA LEU A 119 -6.61 8.36 -7.14
C LEU A 119 -7.42 7.12 -6.71
N LEU A 120 -7.29 6.04 -7.46
CA LEU A 120 -7.92 4.74 -7.19
C LEU A 120 -6.87 3.82 -6.58
N SER A 121 -6.97 3.59 -5.27
CA SER A 121 -5.98 2.87 -4.48
C SER A 121 -6.34 1.38 -4.38
N GLY A 122 -5.51 0.54 -4.97
CA GLY A 122 -5.67 -0.90 -5.05
C GLY A 122 -6.58 -1.37 -6.20
N ALA A 123 -6.29 -2.57 -6.69
CA ALA A 123 -6.97 -3.15 -7.84
C ALA A 123 -8.48 -3.36 -7.60
N ASP A 124 -8.89 -3.78 -6.41
CA ASP A 124 -10.30 -3.96 -6.03
C ASP A 124 -11.08 -2.64 -6.08
N ALA A 125 -10.52 -1.57 -5.53
CA ALA A 125 -11.15 -0.25 -5.57
C ALA A 125 -11.23 0.25 -7.01
N ALA A 126 -10.12 0.17 -7.77
CA ALA A 126 -10.08 0.60 -9.16
C ALA A 126 -11.10 -0.17 -10.02
N ALA A 127 -11.11 -1.50 -9.96
CA ALA A 127 -12.03 -2.32 -10.73
C ALA A 127 -13.51 -2.02 -10.44
N SER A 128 -13.81 -1.58 -9.20
CA SER A 128 -15.20 -1.31 -8.79
C SER A 128 -15.71 0.06 -9.23
N VAL A 129 -14.85 1.08 -9.43
CA VAL A 129 -15.33 2.47 -9.62
C VAL A 129 -14.70 3.23 -10.78
N ILE A 130 -13.72 2.68 -11.51
CA ILE A 130 -12.98 3.42 -12.55
C ILE A 130 -13.90 3.96 -13.66
N ASP A 131 -14.90 3.19 -14.07
CA ASP A 131 -15.86 3.59 -15.10
C ASP A 131 -16.77 4.73 -14.63
N ASP A 132 -17.22 4.65 -13.40
CA ASP A 132 -18.03 5.70 -12.79
C ASP A 132 -17.21 6.98 -12.58
N ALA A 133 -15.95 6.84 -12.16
CA ALA A 133 -15.02 7.95 -11.98
C ALA A 133 -14.78 8.68 -13.32
N ARG A 134 -14.50 7.95 -14.39
CA ARG A 134 -14.30 8.52 -15.73
C ARG A 134 -15.54 9.26 -16.25
N ARG A 135 -16.75 8.70 -16.02
CA ARG A 135 -17.99 9.34 -16.45
C ARG A 135 -18.33 10.59 -15.63
N ALA A 136 -18.09 10.55 -14.32
CA ALA A 136 -18.48 11.63 -13.41
C ALA A 136 -17.48 12.79 -13.40
N PHE A 137 -16.21 12.51 -13.62
CA PHE A 137 -15.10 13.48 -13.55
C PHE A 137 -14.28 13.48 -14.86
N PRO A 138 -14.89 13.85 -16.00
CA PRO A 138 -14.25 13.73 -17.32
C PRO A 138 -12.99 14.61 -17.48
N ASP A 139 -12.90 15.71 -16.72
CA ASP A 139 -11.77 16.63 -16.76
C ASP A 139 -10.67 16.28 -15.73
N ALA A 140 -10.94 15.33 -14.83
CA ALA A 140 -9.97 14.90 -13.81
C ALA A 140 -8.93 13.94 -14.40
N SER A 141 -7.69 14.05 -13.90
CA SER A 141 -6.70 12.99 -14.11
C SER A 141 -7.06 11.80 -13.23
N VAL A 142 -7.20 10.61 -13.82
CA VAL A 142 -7.47 9.37 -13.09
C VAL A 142 -6.18 8.57 -12.95
N LEU A 143 -5.77 8.37 -11.72
CA LEU A 143 -4.60 7.59 -11.35
C LEU A 143 -5.02 6.25 -10.78
N TYR A 144 -4.42 5.17 -11.26
CA TYR A 144 -4.51 3.86 -10.65
C TYR A 144 -3.25 3.60 -9.82
N ASP A 145 -3.42 3.37 -8.53
CA ASP A 145 -2.36 2.99 -7.61
C ASP A 145 -2.40 1.48 -7.38
N SER A 146 -1.48 0.74 -7.99
CA SER A 146 -1.50 -0.73 -7.94
C SER A 146 -1.28 -1.28 -6.53
N ILE A 147 -0.48 -0.59 -5.69
CA ILE A 147 0.00 -1.06 -4.38
C ILE A 147 0.88 -2.31 -4.54
N ASP A 148 0.38 -3.32 -5.22
CA ASP A 148 1.05 -4.49 -5.77
C ASP A 148 0.27 -5.00 -6.99
N LEU A 149 0.92 -5.69 -7.91
CA LEU A 149 0.28 -6.25 -9.09
C LEU A 149 -0.43 -7.56 -8.72
N HIS A 150 -1.76 -7.50 -8.64
CA HIS A 150 -2.59 -8.64 -8.22
C HIS A 150 -2.44 -9.84 -9.15
N PHE A 151 -2.45 -9.63 -10.48
CA PHE A 151 -2.26 -10.71 -11.44
C PHE A 151 -0.92 -11.42 -11.27
N LEU A 152 0.16 -10.65 -10.98
CA LEU A 152 1.49 -11.20 -10.76
C LEU A 152 1.55 -12.01 -9.45
N ARG A 153 0.99 -11.47 -8.37
CA ARG A 153 0.92 -12.15 -7.08
C ARG A 153 0.17 -13.48 -7.19
N GLN A 154 -0.97 -13.49 -7.89
CA GLN A 154 -1.78 -14.69 -8.05
C GLN A 154 -1.12 -15.72 -8.96
N ALA A 155 -0.42 -15.30 -10.02
CA ALA A 155 0.37 -16.20 -10.86
C ALA A 155 1.46 -16.92 -10.04
N ARG A 156 2.24 -16.16 -9.27
CA ARG A 156 3.31 -16.71 -8.42
C ARG A 156 2.78 -17.60 -7.29
N ARG A 157 1.60 -17.24 -6.73
CA ARG A 157 0.94 -18.11 -5.75
C ARG A 157 0.63 -19.48 -6.31
N ALA A 158 0.08 -19.54 -7.53
CA ALA A 158 -0.23 -20.79 -8.19
C ALA A 158 1.01 -21.68 -8.42
N GLU A 159 2.17 -21.06 -8.70
CA GLU A 159 3.43 -21.78 -8.89
C GLU A 159 3.98 -22.37 -7.58
N VAL A 160 3.85 -21.65 -6.44
CA VAL A 160 4.46 -22.04 -5.16
C VAL A 160 3.54 -22.92 -4.32
N VAL A 161 2.26 -22.56 -4.24
CA VAL A 161 1.28 -23.20 -3.33
C VAL A 161 0.35 -24.14 -4.09
N GLY A 162 0.20 -23.91 -5.41
CA GLY A 162 -0.76 -24.63 -6.24
C GLY A 162 -2.21 -24.18 -5.99
N GLY A 163 -3.16 -24.92 -6.56
CA GLY A 163 -4.59 -24.71 -6.44
C GLY A 163 -5.14 -23.64 -7.38
N GLU A 164 -6.49 -23.53 -7.42
CA GLU A 164 -7.17 -22.48 -8.15
C GLU A 164 -6.87 -21.12 -7.53
N SER A 165 -6.54 -20.16 -8.37
CA SER A 165 -6.26 -18.79 -7.95
C SER A 165 -7.16 -17.83 -8.73
N GLU A 166 -7.35 -16.63 -8.21
CA GLU A 166 -8.01 -15.53 -8.94
C GLU A 166 -7.17 -14.99 -10.11
N ARG A 167 -6.16 -15.77 -10.55
CA ARG A 167 -5.20 -15.36 -11.58
C ARG A 167 -5.88 -14.85 -12.84
N ASP A 168 -6.82 -15.63 -13.38
CA ASP A 168 -7.46 -15.33 -14.67
C ASP A 168 -8.37 -14.09 -14.55
N TYR A 169 -9.03 -13.91 -13.41
CA TYR A 169 -9.81 -12.71 -13.13
C TYR A 169 -8.92 -11.47 -13.12
N TRP A 170 -7.82 -11.48 -12.34
CA TRP A 170 -6.94 -10.32 -12.24
C TRP A 170 -6.10 -10.10 -13.50
N HIS A 171 -5.78 -11.18 -14.23
CA HIS A 171 -5.10 -11.09 -15.52
C HIS A 171 -5.96 -10.37 -16.58
N ALA A 172 -7.28 -10.45 -16.48
CA ALA A 172 -8.20 -9.70 -17.33
C ALA A 172 -8.46 -8.28 -16.80
N LYS A 173 -8.71 -8.13 -15.50
CA LYS A 173 -9.19 -6.90 -14.87
C LYS A 173 -8.12 -5.84 -14.64
N GLU A 174 -6.96 -6.22 -14.17
CA GLU A 174 -5.93 -5.24 -13.81
C GLU A 174 -5.37 -4.47 -15.02
N PRO A 175 -5.08 -5.14 -16.18
CA PRO A 175 -4.73 -4.41 -17.41
C PRO A 175 -5.82 -3.46 -17.91
N GLU A 176 -7.09 -3.77 -17.64
CA GLU A 176 -8.19 -2.85 -17.96
C GLU A 176 -8.13 -1.59 -17.10
N CYS A 177 -7.89 -1.71 -15.79
CA CYS A 177 -7.69 -0.57 -14.90
C CYS A 177 -6.50 0.29 -15.34
N ILE A 178 -5.37 -0.35 -15.73
CA ILE A 178 -4.19 0.33 -16.24
C ILE A 178 -4.54 1.13 -17.51
N ARG A 179 -5.18 0.51 -18.52
CA ARG A 179 -5.55 1.18 -19.78
C ARG A 179 -6.54 2.34 -19.58
N ARG A 180 -7.37 2.27 -18.54
CA ARG A 180 -8.37 3.29 -18.23
C ARG A 180 -7.86 4.39 -17.31
N SER A 181 -6.67 4.28 -16.76
CA SER A 181 -6.01 5.34 -15.98
C SER A 181 -5.15 6.23 -16.88
N ASP A 182 -4.95 7.48 -16.50
CA ASP A 182 -4.01 8.38 -17.18
C ASP A 182 -2.58 8.08 -16.72
N ILE A 183 -2.44 7.66 -15.45
CA ILE A 183 -1.16 7.27 -14.85
C ILE A 183 -1.39 6.05 -13.97
N THR A 184 -0.49 5.09 -14.04
CA THR A 184 -0.41 3.97 -13.09
C THR A 184 0.74 4.20 -12.12
N LEU A 185 0.42 4.30 -10.83
CA LEU A 185 1.41 4.33 -9.77
C LEU A 185 1.83 2.90 -9.43
N THR A 186 3.12 2.64 -9.44
CA THR A 186 3.72 1.38 -9.00
C THR A 186 4.60 1.64 -7.80
N VAL A 187 4.89 0.61 -7.00
CA VAL A 187 5.75 0.77 -5.82
C VAL A 187 7.23 0.54 -6.11
N THR A 188 7.54 -0.06 -7.27
CA THR A 188 8.90 -0.37 -7.72
C THR A 188 9.05 -0.13 -9.22
N GLU A 189 10.29 0.13 -9.69
CA GLU A 189 10.58 0.22 -11.12
C GLU A 189 10.35 -1.14 -11.82
N ARG A 190 10.64 -2.25 -11.13
CA ARG A 190 10.35 -3.59 -11.66
C ARG A 190 8.88 -3.78 -12.01
N GLU A 191 7.97 -3.32 -11.18
CA GLU A 191 6.53 -3.36 -11.51
C GLU A 191 6.17 -2.39 -12.64
N ALA A 192 6.80 -1.22 -12.68
CA ALA A 192 6.60 -0.28 -13.79
C ALA A 192 7.01 -0.89 -15.14
N GLU A 193 8.13 -1.62 -15.19
CA GLU A 193 8.55 -2.38 -16.37
C GLU A 193 7.51 -3.43 -16.77
N ILE A 194 7.00 -4.19 -15.81
CA ILE A 194 5.97 -5.22 -16.05
C ILE A 194 4.68 -4.56 -16.59
N VAL A 195 4.24 -3.46 -15.99
CA VAL A 195 3.07 -2.69 -16.46
C VAL A 195 3.28 -2.21 -17.90
N ARG A 196 4.43 -1.61 -18.23
CA ARG A 196 4.73 -1.13 -19.58
C ARG A 196 4.83 -2.29 -20.60
N SER A 197 5.32 -3.43 -20.18
CA SER A 197 5.35 -4.64 -21.04
C SER A 197 3.95 -5.19 -21.31
N LEU A 198 3.05 -5.13 -20.32
CA LEU A 198 1.67 -5.60 -20.43
C LEU A 198 0.76 -4.60 -21.17
N VAL A 199 0.95 -3.32 -20.94
CA VAL A 199 0.22 -2.22 -21.56
C VAL A 199 1.22 -1.18 -22.04
N PRO A 200 1.75 -1.28 -23.28
CA PRO A 200 2.82 -0.40 -23.78
C PRO A 200 2.49 1.09 -23.78
N THR A 201 1.21 1.44 -23.78
CA THR A 201 0.74 2.84 -23.73
C THR A 201 0.61 3.36 -22.30
N ALA A 202 0.87 2.55 -21.27
CA ALA A 202 0.73 2.97 -19.88
C ALA A 202 1.80 3.99 -19.49
N HIS A 203 1.36 5.11 -18.93
CA HIS A 203 2.24 6.05 -18.26
C HIS A 203 2.41 5.58 -16.80
N THR A 204 3.62 5.25 -16.39
CA THR A 204 3.91 4.74 -15.05
C THR A 204 4.72 5.75 -14.24
N VAL A 205 4.40 5.87 -12.95
CA VAL A 205 5.17 6.65 -11.98
C VAL A 205 5.45 5.79 -10.76
N VAL A 206 6.71 5.71 -10.34
CA VAL A 206 7.10 4.91 -9.17
C VAL A 206 6.91 5.74 -7.90
N LEU A 207 6.00 5.30 -7.04
CA LEU A 207 5.75 5.88 -5.73
C LEU A 207 5.90 4.79 -4.65
N PRO A 208 7.09 4.57 -4.08
CA PRO A 208 7.37 3.51 -3.11
C PRO A 208 6.60 3.67 -1.80
N VAL A 209 6.67 2.64 -0.95
CA VAL A 209 6.30 2.80 0.47
C VAL A 209 7.27 3.75 1.17
N ALA A 210 6.81 4.41 2.24
CA ALA A 210 7.66 5.29 3.03
C ALA A 210 7.55 4.95 4.52
N TYR A 211 8.69 4.98 5.18
CA TYR A 211 8.81 4.83 6.62
C TYR A 211 9.68 5.95 7.19
N GLU A 212 9.29 6.47 8.35
CA GLU A 212 10.18 7.33 9.12
C GLU A 212 11.33 6.47 9.68
N PRO A 213 12.60 6.84 9.43
CA PRO A 213 13.70 6.19 10.11
C PRO A 213 13.57 6.36 11.62
N ASP A 214 13.78 5.29 12.37
CA ASP A 214 13.78 5.37 13.83
C ASP A 214 14.81 6.43 14.29
N PRO A 215 14.39 7.47 15.02
CA PRO A 215 15.30 8.50 15.50
C PRO A 215 16.27 7.98 16.58
N ALA A 216 15.89 6.91 17.30
CA ALA A 216 16.73 6.32 18.32
C ALA A 216 17.96 5.59 17.70
N PRO A 217 19.11 5.63 18.36
CA PRO A 217 20.24 4.80 17.97
C PRO A 217 19.86 3.32 18.11
N ARG A 218 20.41 2.48 17.22
CA ARG A 218 20.26 1.03 17.34
C ARG A 218 20.83 0.56 18.68
N LEU A 219 20.14 -0.36 19.34
CA LEU A 219 20.70 -1.03 20.51
C LEU A 219 21.99 -1.78 20.12
N PRO A 220 22.99 -1.84 21.01
CA PRO A 220 24.19 -2.60 20.76
C PRO A 220 23.87 -4.09 20.59
N TYR A 221 24.71 -4.80 19.89
CA TYR A 221 24.52 -6.22 19.55
C TYR A 221 24.15 -7.07 20.78
N GLU A 222 24.84 -6.88 21.91
CA GLU A 222 24.66 -7.64 23.15
C GLU A 222 23.27 -7.45 23.77
N ALA A 223 22.62 -6.31 23.51
CA ALA A 223 21.28 -6.01 23.99
C ALA A 223 20.17 -6.53 23.06
N THR A 224 20.54 -7.11 21.91
CA THR A 224 19.59 -7.67 20.94
C THR A 224 19.57 -9.20 20.99
N ARG A 225 18.45 -9.80 20.66
CA ARG A 225 18.29 -11.26 20.59
C ARG A 225 17.05 -11.61 19.77
N ASP A 226 16.91 -12.90 19.47
CA ASP A 226 15.76 -13.48 18.79
C ASP A 226 15.56 -13.01 17.34
N LEU A 227 14.70 -13.70 16.65
CA LEU A 227 14.31 -13.44 15.26
C LEU A 227 12.93 -12.78 15.25
N LEU A 228 12.69 -11.90 14.30
CA LEU A 228 11.42 -11.22 14.16
C LEU A 228 10.87 -11.37 12.75
N PHE A 229 9.60 -11.76 12.65
CA PHE A 229 8.77 -11.63 11.47
C PHE A 229 7.57 -10.72 11.77
N VAL A 230 7.27 -9.80 10.84
CA VAL A 230 6.08 -8.93 10.93
C VAL A 230 5.24 -9.07 9.68
N GLY A 231 3.92 -9.29 9.84
CA GLY A 231 3.03 -9.34 8.67
C GLY A 231 1.58 -9.66 9.03
N GLY A 232 0.63 -8.94 8.41
CA GLY A 232 -0.80 -9.26 8.55
C GLY A 232 -1.16 -10.55 7.81
N PHE A 233 -1.93 -11.43 8.45
CA PHE A 233 -2.25 -12.76 7.93
C PHE A 233 -3.49 -12.83 7.02
N LEU A 234 -4.08 -11.68 6.69
CA LEU A 234 -5.00 -11.59 5.54
C LEU A 234 -4.27 -11.61 4.20
N HIS A 235 -2.95 -11.54 4.23
CA HIS A 235 -2.08 -11.59 3.06
C HIS A 235 -1.39 -12.95 3.02
N ASP A 236 -1.87 -13.85 2.16
CA ASP A 236 -1.44 -15.26 2.06
C ASP A 236 0.09 -15.46 1.99
N PRO A 237 0.88 -14.60 1.29
CA PRO A 237 2.33 -14.76 1.30
C PRO A 237 2.97 -14.73 2.70
N ASN A 238 2.32 -14.10 3.68
CA ASN A 238 2.81 -14.08 5.06
C ASN A 238 2.56 -15.40 5.78
N VAL A 239 1.43 -16.05 5.48
CA VAL A 239 1.10 -17.38 6.04
C VAL A 239 2.13 -18.40 5.56
N ASP A 240 2.35 -18.46 4.26
CA ASP A 240 3.32 -19.33 3.63
C ASP A 240 4.74 -19.09 4.16
N ALA A 241 5.18 -17.83 4.21
CA ALA A 241 6.51 -17.45 4.69
C ALA A 241 6.79 -17.93 6.11
N VAL A 242 5.82 -17.73 7.04
CA VAL A 242 5.99 -18.15 8.44
C VAL A 242 5.98 -19.67 8.56
N GLN A 243 5.11 -20.37 7.84
CA GLN A 243 5.09 -21.84 7.82
C GLN A 243 6.38 -22.43 7.30
N TYR A 244 6.87 -21.94 6.17
CA TYR A 244 8.14 -22.33 5.57
C TYR A 244 9.30 -22.10 6.55
N PHE A 245 9.39 -20.91 7.11
CA PHE A 245 10.47 -20.59 8.05
C PHE A 245 10.43 -21.49 9.30
N ALA A 246 9.27 -21.63 9.94
CA ALA A 246 9.16 -22.38 11.16
C ALA A 246 9.43 -23.88 10.98
N ARG A 247 9.09 -24.44 9.83
CA ARG A 247 9.24 -25.88 9.57
C ARG A 247 10.58 -26.27 8.96
N GLU A 248 11.10 -25.44 8.06
CA GLU A 248 12.27 -25.81 7.25
C GLU A 248 13.54 -25.05 7.63
N VAL A 249 13.42 -23.80 8.09
CA VAL A 249 14.59 -22.94 8.36
C VAL A 249 14.92 -22.90 9.86
N LEU A 250 13.93 -22.68 10.71
CA LEU A 250 14.14 -22.46 12.14
C LEU A 250 14.85 -23.65 12.83
N PRO A 251 14.56 -24.93 12.55
CA PRO A 251 15.31 -26.05 13.14
C PRO A 251 16.81 -25.94 12.84
N LEU A 252 17.20 -25.63 11.58
CA LEU A 252 18.59 -25.46 11.18
C LEU A 252 19.27 -24.30 11.90
N VAL A 253 18.54 -23.24 12.22
CA VAL A 253 19.05 -22.11 13.00
C VAL A 253 19.23 -22.50 14.46
N THR A 254 18.25 -23.17 15.06
CA THR A 254 18.26 -23.51 16.51
C THR A 254 19.22 -24.63 16.87
N ASP A 255 19.67 -25.43 15.91
CA ASP A 255 20.77 -26.39 16.07
C ASP A 255 22.12 -25.69 16.30
N GLU A 256 22.28 -24.44 15.83
CA GLU A 256 23.52 -23.69 15.81
C GLU A 256 23.57 -22.53 16.81
N VAL A 257 22.40 -21.92 17.11
CA VAL A 257 22.29 -20.75 18.00
C VAL A 257 21.01 -20.77 18.83
N ASP A 258 21.08 -20.21 20.04
CA ASP A 258 19.90 -20.07 20.90
C ASP A 258 19.06 -18.85 20.46
N ALA A 259 18.01 -19.12 19.70
CA ALA A 259 17.12 -18.10 19.16
C ALA A 259 15.66 -18.56 19.19
N ARG A 260 14.74 -17.59 19.34
CA ARG A 260 13.32 -17.76 19.17
C ARG A 260 12.83 -16.93 18.00
N LEU A 261 11.76 -17.36 17.35
CA LEU A 261 11.06 -16.62 16.33
C LEU A 261 9.84 -15.90 16.96
N TRP A 262 9.82 -14.59 16.86
CA TRP A 262 8.65 -13.77 17.16
C TRP A 262 7.86 -13.51 15.88
N VAL A 263 6.59 -13.93 15.87
CA VAL A 263 5.66 -13.80 14.75
C VAL A 263 4.59 -12.79 15.14
N ILE A 264 4.70 -11.59 14.60
CA ILE A 264 3.83 -10.46 14.94
C ILE A 264 2.94 -10.10 13.76
N GLY A 265 1.61 -10.09 13.97
CA GLY A 265 0.67 -9.67 12.94
C GLY A 265 -0.78 -9.96 13.31
N GLN A 266 -1.67 -9.16 12.73
CA GLN A 266 -3.10 -9.29 13.01
C GLN A 266 -3.70 -10.55 12.37
N ARG A 267 -4.74 -11.13 13.06
CA ARG A 267 -5.55 -12.24 12.57
C ARG A 267 -4.73 -13.47 12.13
N PRO A 268 -3.84 -14.00 12.98
CA PRO A 268 -3.17 -15.25 12.66
C PRO A 268 -4.22 -16.36 12.52
N PRO A 269 -4.23 -17.10 11.38
CA PRO A 269 -5.09 -18.26 11.22
C PRO A 269 -4.63 -19.41 12.10
N GLU A 270 -5.42 -20.48 12.19
CA GLU A 270 -5.16 -21.59 13.12
C GLU A 270 -3.81 -22.27 12.82
N GLU A 271 -3.47 -22.45 11.55
CA GLU A 271 -2.21 -23.04 11.14
C GLU A 271 -0.98 -22.22 11.55
N ILE A 272 -1.12 -20.90 11.79
CA ILE A 272 -0.04 -20.06 12.32
C ILE A 272 -0.04 -20.12 13.84
N ARG A 273 -1.22 -20.12 14.50
CA ARG A 273 -1.31 -20.28 15.96
C ARG A 273 -0.76 -21.61 16.44
N ALA A 274 -1.00 -22.66 15.67
CA ALA A 274 -0.50 -24.01 15.94
C ALA A 274 1.03 -24.17 15.86
N LEU A 275 1.74 -23.19 15.30
CA LEU A 275 3.21 -23.18 15.31
C LEU A 275 3.80 -22.72 16.66
N ALA A 276 2.98 -22.17 17.57
CA ALA A 276 3.45 -21.71 18.87
C ALA A 276 4.13 -22.83 19.67
N SER A 277 5.31 -22.54 20.20
CA SER A 277 6.17 -23.47 20.93
C SER A 277 7.16 -22.69 21.78
N ASP A 278 8.07 -23.37 22.48
CA ASP A 278 9.16 -22.73 23.22
C ASP A 278 10.09 -21.90 22.28
N ARG A 279 10.12 -22.25 20.99
CA ARG A 279 10.93 -21.58 19.97
C ARG A 279 10.16 -20.61 19.06
N VAL A 280 8.84 -20.64 19.06
CA VAL A 280 7.97 -19.79 18.22
C VAL A 280 6.93 -19.08 19.06
N VAL A 281 6.98 -17.76 19.09
CA VAL A 281 6.04 -16.91 19.84
C VAL A 281 5.10 -16.20 18.85
N VAL A 282 3.83 -16.59 18.82
CA VAL A 282 2.79 -15.95 17.99
C VAL A 282 1.99 -14.97 18.84
N THR A 283 2.17 -13.66 18.60
CA THR A 283 1.58 -12.63 19.47
C THR A 283 0.22 -12.11 18.99
N GLY A 284 -0.08 -12.26 17.70
CA GLY A 284 -1.14 -11.46 17.08
C GLY A 284 -0.70 -9.99 16.88
N HIS A 285 -1.65 -9.06 16.91
CA HIS A 285 -1.35 -7.64 16.83
C HIS A 285 -0.76 -7.11 18.14
N VAL A 286 0.31 -6.33 18.04
CA VAL A 286 0.93 -5.63 19.18
C VAL A 286 0.75 -4.13 19.01
N PRO A 287 0.46 -3.38 20.09
CA PRO A 287 0.31 -1.92 20.02
C PRO A 287 1.62 -1.18 19.74
N ASP A 288 2.75 -1.70 20.25
CA ASP A 288 4.09 -1.13 20.12
C ASP A 288 5.01 -2.12 19.38
N ILE A 289 5.04 -2.00 18.07
CA ILE A 289 5.92 -2.82 17.22
C ILE A 289 7.39 -2.35 17.31
N ASP A 290 7.65 -1.07 17.59
CA ASP A 290 8.98 -0.50 17.64
C ASP A 290 9.82 -1.12 18.75
N HIS A 291 9.18 -1.48 19.88
CA HIS A 291 9.84 -2.22 20.95
C HIS A 291 10.44 -3.54 20.43
N HIS A 292 9.68 -4.30 19.65
CA HIS A 292 10.14 -5.58 19.10
C HIS A 292 11.21 -5.38 18.01
N LEU A 293 11.03 -4.39 17.11
CA LEU A 293 12.00 -4.07 16.06
C LEU A 293 13.35 -3.64 16.64
N ARG A 294 13.37 -2.92 17.77
CA ARG A 294 14.60 -2.50 18.42
C ARG A 294 15.34 -3.65 19.11
N ARG A 295 14.62 -4.60 19.69
CA ARG A 295 15.20 -5.69 20.50
C ARG A 295 15.54 -6.94 19.72
N ALA A 296 14.90 -7.17 18.58
CA ALA A 296 15.24 -8.29 17.72
C ALA A 296 16.67 -8.19 17.18
N ARG A 297 17.35 -9.33 17.00
CA ARG A 297 18.68 -9.40 16.41
C ARG A 297 18.63 -9.46 14.90
N VAL A 298 17.71 -10.24 14.34
CA VAL A 298 17.57 -10.44 12.90
C VAL A 298 16.10 -10.35 12.51
N PHE A 299 15.80 -9.60 11.47
CA PHE A 299 14.52 -9.66 10.78
C PHE A 299 14.54 -10.74 9.71
N VAL A 300 13.59 -11.64 9.74
CA VAL A 300 13.48 -12.71 8.75
C VAL A 300 12.26 -12.47 7.85
N SER A 301 12.48 -12.47 6.55
CA SER A 301 11.43 -12.25 5.56
C SER A 301 11.50 -13.31 4.45
N PRO A 302 11.17 -14.57 4.76
CA PRO A 302 11.34 -15.73 3.87
C PRO A 302 10.15 -15.84 2.88
N VAL A 303 9.83 -14.75 2.20
CA VAL A 303 8.70 -14.65 1.28
C VAL A 303 9.01 -15.40 -0.02
N ARG A 304 8.26 -16.46 -0.35
CA ARG A 304 8.49 -17.29 -1.53
C ARG A 304 7.70 -16.83 -2.76
N TYR A 305 6.61 -16.08 -2.56
CA TYR A 305 5.82 -15.46 -3.63
C TYR A 305 5.22 -14.14 -3.17
N GLY A 306 4.78 -13.32 -4.12
CA GLY A 306 4.17 -12.02 -3.89
C GLY A 306 4.49 -11.04 -5.01
N ALA A 307 3.95 -9.85 -4.91
CA ALA A 307 4.26 -8.71 -5.77
C ALA A 307 4.49 -7.47 -4.89
N GLY A 308 4.86 -6.37 -5.50
CA GLY A 308 5.08 -5.11 -4.78
C GLY A 308 6.30 -5.08 -3.88
N MET A 309 6.52 -3.92 -3.31
CA MET A 309 7.59 -3.68 -2.36
C MET A 309 7.23 -4.26 -0.98
N LYS A 310 8.12 -5.00 -0.37
CA LYS A 310 7.89 -5.62 0.94
C LYS A 310 8.07 -4.58 2.06
N GLY A 311 7.01 -3.82 2.34
CA GLY A 311 7.04 -2.74 3.33
C GLY A 311 7.53 -3.16 4.72
N LYS A 312 7.32 -4.42 5.13
CA LYS A 312 7.87 -4.97 6.37
C LYS A 312 9.41 -4.95 6.39
N ASN A 313 10.04 -5.18 5.23
CA ASN A 313 11.50 -5.13 5.08
C ASN A 313 11.99 -3.69 5.25
N VAL A 314 11.31 -2.73 4.62
CA VAL A 314 11.61 -1.29 4.79
C VAL A 314 11.46 -0.87 6.25
N GLN A 315 10.40 -1.34 6.93
CA GLN A 315 10.17 -1.06 8.35
C GLN A 315 11.32 -1.58 9.22
N ALA A 316 11.74 -2.83 9.01
CA ALA A 316 12.88 -3.41 9.73
C ALA A 316 14.17 -2.61 9.47
N MET A 317 14.45 -2.31 8.20
CA MET A 317 15.62 -1.52 7.79
C MET A 317 15.60 -0.09 8.35
N ALA A 318 14.42 0.54 8.48
CA ALA A 318 14.25 1.85 9.09
C ALA A 318 14.70 1.89 10.57
N HIS A 319 14.58 0.76 11.26
CA HIS A 319 15.08 0.56 12.64
C HIS A 319 16.54 0.07 12.69
N GLY A 320 17.19 -0.11 11.55
CA GLY A 320 18.52 -0.70 11.48
C GLY A 320 18.55 -2.17 11.91
N LEU A 321 17.45 -2.88 11.78
CA LEU A 321 17.38 -4.31 12.07
C LEU A 321 17.89 -5.09 10.86
N PRO A 322 19.03 -5.82 10.96
CA PRO A 322 19.58 -6.60 9.86
C PRO A 322 18.56 -7.57 9.29
N LEU A 323 18.48 -7.59 7.98
CA LEU A 323 17.46 -8.31 7.20
C LEU A 323 18.07 -9.54 6.53
N VAL A 324 17.44 -10.71 6.74
CA VAL A 324 17.62 -11.89 5.88
C VAL A 324 16.32 -12.11 5.11
N THR A 325 16.40 -12.19 3.78
CA THR A 325 15.22 -12.29 2.91
C THR A 325 15.51 -13.17 1.69
N THR A 326 14.48 -13.43 0.89
CA THR A 326 14.59 -14.14 -0.38
C THR A 326 14.75 -13.15 -1.54
N THR A 327 15.07 -13.66 -2.73
CA THR A 327 15.06 -12.86 -3.98
C THR A 327 13.69 -12.20 -4.19
N ILE A 328 12.58 -12.91 -3.97
CA ILE A 328 11.21 -12.35 -4.04
C ILE A 328 10.99 -11.32 -2.92
N GLY A 329 11.55 -11.54 -1.73
CA GLY A 329 11.46 -10.59 -0.63
C GLY A 329 12.21 -9.28 -0.87
N ALA A 330 13.30 -9.32 -1.64
CA ALA A 330 14.13 -8.16 -2.02
C ALA A 330 13.70 -7.52 -3.35
N GLU A 331 12.79 -8.14 -4.10
CA GLU A 331 12.42 -7.72 -5.45
C GLU A 331 12.00 -6.24 -5.51
N GLY A 332 12.58 -5.50 -6.46
CA GLY A 332 12.29 -4.09 -6.71
C GLY A 332 12.75 -3.12 -5.62
N MET A 333 13.55 -3.59 -4.66
CA MET A 333 14.13 -2.76 -3.60
C MET A 333 15.57 -2.32 -3.90
N ASP A 334 16.19 -2.84 -4.96
CA ASP A 334 17.58 -2.57 -5.35
C ASP A 334 18.55 -2.78 -4.17
N LEU A 335 18.32 -3.86 -3.41
CA LEU A 335 19.19 -4.25 -2.31
C LEU A 335 20.39 -5.04 -2.86
N VAL A 336 21.57 -4.72 -2.35
CA VAL A 336 22.80 -5.45 -2.65
C VAL A 336 23.02 -6.50 -1.57
N ASP A 337 23.15 -7.77 -2.00
CA ASP A 337 23.43 -8.88 -1.09
C ASP A 337 24.76 -8.69 -0.36
N GLY A 338 24.79 -8.93 0.94
CA GLY A 338 25.93 -8.74 1.81
C GLY A 338 26.24 -7.29 2.20
N GLU A 339 25.57 -6.32 1.59
CA GLU A 339 25.70 -4.89 1.89
C GLU A 339 24.47 -4.33 2.60
N HIS A 340 23.28 -4.52 2.03
CA HIS A 340 22.02 -3.97 2.57
C HIS A 340 21.18 -5.02 3.30
N ALA A 341 21.28 -6.28 2.88
CA ALA A 341 20.58 -7.44 3.42
C ALA A 341 21.33 -8.71 3.06
N LEU A 342 20.99 -9.85 3.66
CA LEU A 342 21.39 -11.17 3.19
C LEU A 342 20.23 -11.78 2.39
N ILE A 343 20.47 -12.11 1.11
CA ILE A 343 19.43 -12.59 0.19
C ILE A 343 19.65 -14.07 -0.10
N ARG A 344 18.76 -14.93 0.39
CA ARG A 344 18.87 -16.39 0.32
C ARG A 344 17.52 -17.05 0.06
N ASP A 345 17.46 -17.92 -0.93
CA ASP A 345 16.22 -18.58 -1.33
C ASP A 345 16.05 -19.99 -0.74
N ARG A 346 17.14 -20.70 -0.50
CA ARG A 346 17.12 -22.07 0.05
C ARG A 346 17.20 -22.07 1.56
N ALA A 347 16.52 -23.02 2.20
CA ALA A 347 16.41 -23.11 3.66
C ALA A 347 17.78 -23.16 4.35
N GLU A 348 18.70 -23.97 3.85
CA GLU A 348 20.04 -24.13 4.44
C GLU A 348 20.85 -22.83 4.32
N ALA A 349 20.80 -22.17 3.16
CA ALA A 349 21.50 -20.91 2.94
C ALA A 349 20.88 -19.76 3.76
N PHE A 350 19.55 -19.76 3.91
CA PHE A 350 18.84 -18.80 4.75
C PHE A 350 19.22 -18.98 6.24
N ALA A 351 19.19 -20.21 6.73
CA ALA A 351 19.63 -20.53 8.09
C ALA A 351 21.10 -20.14 8.34
N ALA A 352 22.00 -20.47 7.43
CA ALA A 352 23.41 -20.08 7.53
C ALA A 352 23.59 -18.56 7.57
N ALA A 353 22.79 -17.79 6.82
CA ALA A 353 22.81 -16.33 6.86
C ALA A 353 22.33 -15.77 8.22
N VAL A 354 21.29 -16.37 8.80
CA VAL A 354 20.83 -16.01 10.16
C VAL A 354 21.90 -16.33 11.19
N VAL A 355 22.51 -17.52 11.15
CA VAL A 355 23.60 -17.95 12.06
C VAL A 355 24.81 -17.03 11.92
N ALA A 356 25.16 -16.60 10.70
CA ALA A 356 26.26 -15.66 10.49
C ALA A 356 26.03 -14.34 11.25
N LEU A 357 24.80 -13.80 11.25
CA LEU A 357 24.43 -12.58 12.00
C LEU A 357 24.44 -12.78 13.53
N TYR A 358 24.44 -14.03 14.00
CA TYR A 358 24.62 -14.37 15.42
C TYR A 358 26.07 -14.56 15.82
N ARG A 359 26.97 -14.79 14.88
CA ARG A 359 28.38 -15.08 15.12
C ARG A 359 29.33 -13.97 14.74
N ASP A 360 28.95 -13.11 13.80
CA ASP A 360 29.77 -12.01 13.26
C ASP A 360 29.13 -10.65 13.61
N VAL A 361 29.62 -10.03 14.68
CA VAL A 361 29.18 -8.71 15.14
C VAL A 361 29.47 -7.63 14.11
N ALA A 362 30.61 -7.70 13.42
CA ALA A 362 30.99 -6.71 12.42
C ALA A 362 30.06 -6.77 11.18
N LEU A 363 29.66 -7.97 10.76
CA LEU A 363 28.65 -8.15 9.72
C LEU A 363 27.31 -7.56 10.16
N TRP A 364 26.89 -7.85 11.40
CA TRP A 364 25.63 -7.35 11.95
C TRP A 364 25.60 -5.81 11.99
N GLU A 365 26.64 -5.16 12.50
CA GLU A 365 26.77 -3.70 12.60
C GLU A 365 26.79 -3.04 11.21
N ARG A 366 27.52 -3.61 10.26
CA ARG A 366 27.59 -3.13 8.88
C ARG A 366 26.22 -3.15 8.22
N LEU A 367 25.49 -4.28 8.28
CA LEU A 367 24.15 -4.39 7.71
C LEU A 367 23.12 -3.50 8.43
N SER A 368 23.26 -3.35 9.75
CA SER A 368 22.43 -2.44 10.53
C SER A 368 22.58 -0.99 10.07
N SER A 369 23.80 -0.52 9.84
CA SER A 369 24.09 0.84 9.40
C SER A 369 23.62 1.08 7.96
N SER A 370 24.07 0.23 7.03
CA SER A 370 23.79 0.41 5.60
C SER A 370 22.31 0.31 5.27
N SER A 371 21.56 -0.57 5.95
CA SER A 371 20.11 -0.68 5.76
C SER A 371 19.37 0.61 6.14
N ARG A 372 19.76 1.28 7.24
CA ARG A 372 19.19 2.59 7.63
C ARG A 372 19.51 3.68 6.61
N GLU A 373 20.73 3.68 6.06
CA GLU A 373 21.15 4.67 5.05
C GLU A 373 20.31 4.55 3.77
N VAL A 374 20.06 3.33 3.30
CA VAL A 374 19.18 3.10 2.15
C VAL A 374 17.78 3.65 2.39
N VAL A 375 17.18 3.39 3.57
CA VAL A 375 15.86 3.92 3.90
C VAL A 375 15.87 5.44 3.93
N ARG A 376 16.86 6.07 4.58
CA ARG A 376 17.00 7.53 4.62
C ARG A 376 17.12 8.15 3.24
N ALA A 377 17.84 7.50 2.33
CA ALA A 377 18.06 8.00 0.98
C ALA A 377 16.83 7.85 0.07
N ARG A 378 16.04 6.78 0.24
CA ARG A 378 15.07 6.37 -0.80
C ARG A 378 13.62 6.32 -0.36
N TRP A 379 13.33 5.97 0.91
CA TRP A 379 12.00 5.53 1.34
C TRP A 379 11.46 6.30 2.55
N THR A 380 11.74 7.60 2.59
CA THR A 380 11.20 8.50 3.61
C THR A 380 9.92 9.20 3.15
N PRO A 381 9.07 9.69 4.08
CA PRO A 381 7.95 10.55 3.72
C PRO A 381 8.37 11.81 2.97
N ALA A 382 9.57 12.35 3.23
CA ALA A 382 10.10 13.49 2.49
C ALA A 382 10.36 13.15 1.01
N ALA A 383 10.94 11.98 0.72
CA ALA A 383 11.14 11.50 -0.64
C ALA A 383 9.81 11.23 -1.35
N MET A 384 8.84 10.65 -0.66
CA MET A 384 7.48 10.45 -1.20
C MET A 384 6.79 11.80 -1.48
N ARG A 385 6.96 12.80 -0.60
CA ARG A 385 6.40 14.14 -0.78
C ARG A 385 6.91 14.81 -2.05
N ALA A 386 8.22 14.74 -2.32
CA ALA A 386 8.82 15.30 -3.51
C ALA A 386 8.21 14.69 -4.80
N ARG A 387 8.04 13.36 -4.83
CA ARG A 387 7.42 12.67 -5.97
C ARG A 387 5.94 13.01 -6.14
N LEU A 388 5.20 13.18 -5.04
CA LEU A 388 3.80 13.61 -5.11
C LEU A 388 3.65 15.06 -5.58
N ASP A 389 4.57 15.96 -5.20
CA ASP A 389 4.56 17.35 -5.66
C ASP A 389 4.84 17.45 -7.15
N ASP A 390 5.83 16.70 -7.65
CA ASP A 390 6.12 16.56 -9.08
C ASP A 390 4.92 16.01 -9.85
N LEU A 391 4.30 14.93 -9.34
CA LEU A 391 3.10 14.33 -9.91
C LEU A 391 1.93 15.33 -9.98
N LEU A 392 1.68 16.10 -8.92
CA LEU A 392 0.63 17.14 -8.92
C LEU A 392 0.95 18.26 -9.89
N THR A 393 2.20 18.67 -10.03
CA THR A 393 2.63 19.70 -10.98
C THR A 393 2.32 19.25 -12.40
N THR A 394 2.77 18.08 -12.78
CA THR A 394 2.60 17.56 -14.16
C THR A 394 1.15 17.20 -14.51
N THR A 395 0.33 16.79 -13.52
CA THR A 395 -1.05 16.31 -13.79
C THR A 395 -2.13 17.36 -13.62
N VAL A 396 -1.91 18.34 -12.73
CA VAL A 396 -2.96 19.29 -12.34
C VAL A 396 -2.54 20.74 -12.62
N ARG A 397 -1.35 21.15 -12.16
CA ARG A 397 -0.90 22.55 -12.23
C ARG A 397 -0.58 22.99 -13.65
N ASP A 398 0.12 22.16 -14.43
CA ASP A 398 0.47 22.48 -15.83
C ASP A 398 -0.74 22.49 -16.78
N ARG A 399 -1.84 21.81 -16.41
CA ARG A 399 -3.11 21.87 -17.16
C ARG A 399 -3.89 23.15 -16.90
N ALA A 400 -3.61 23.87 -15.81
CA ALA A 400 -4.29 25.11 -15.47
C ALA A 400 -3.74 26.33 -16.24
N GLU A 401 -2.56 26.24 -16.83
CA GLU A 401 -2.02 27.24 -17.71
C GLU A 401 -2.54 27.01 -19.15
N PRO A 402 -3.15 28.01 -19.79
CA PRO A 402 -3.53 27.88 -21.19
C PRO A 402 -2.24 27.63 -22.01
N ARG A 403 -2.19 26.51 -22.73
CA ARG A 403 -1.13 26.30 -23.73
C ARG A 403 -1.15 27.44 -24.73
N PRO A 404 0.02 28.04 -25.05
CA PRO A 404 0.09 29.19 -25.96
C PRO A 404 -0.45 28.89 -27.34
#